data_8217aa1948fdcd91bd84cf290efe0370
#
_entry.id   8217aa1948fdcd91bd84cf290efe0370
#
_cell.length_a   1.000
_cell.length_b   1.000
_cell.length_c   1.000
_cell.angle_alpha   90.00
_cell.angle_beta   90.00
_cell.angle_gamma   90.00
#
_symmetry.space_group_name_H-M   'P 1'
#
loop_
_entity.id
_entity.type
_entity.pdbx_description
1 polymer ?
#
loop_
_entity_poly.entity_id
_entity_poly.type
_entity_poly.pdbx_seq_one_letter_code
_entity_poly.pdbx_strand_id
1 'polypeptide(L)'
;GLPDVPYYPIVDPRGLVTPLFDGWSLDFWLVPAEGPPVFPSKLDAFEQSLALEENLRIRSRAQSYSSALETEVTMCIENGEARCCVEVRPTGQVTGFVAVALRPYNPEGVSFVDKISVIEDTRGWLINGRNSVGFDRAPAAHLLSVYKEGDVSQRLGDLLNSTTEVTCPVGLATAVALFPVEVLRERPLHVRAPIFNELDQKKRPTFSNTASWPDAMAPIAKLRIGDERIQRLYDLAVADLVLHAPGEIYPGPYTYKRFWFRDAAFMLNVLLTLGGVERTRRVLREFSPRQRRDGYFLSQEGEWDSNGEAIWMYHRFLALTGEKAPDEWITAIKKGARWISRKRLPKNTDKPEAGLLPAGFSAEHLGPNDFYYWDDFWAVAGLRCAAELLRERDASLATACEAEAAEFLATIE
;
A
#
# COMPACT_ATOMS: atom_id res chain seq x y z
N GLY A 1 6.76 5.08 4.48
CA GLY A 1 6.98 3.62 4.45
C GLY A 1 8.46 3.25 4.49
N LEU A 2 8.73 2.00 4.82
CA LEU A 2 10.09 1.40 4.75
C LEU A 2 10.13 0.36 3.64
N PRO A 3 11.26 0.17 2.93
CA PRO A 3 11.33 -0.59 1.68
C PRO A 3 10.86 -2.05 1.75
N ASP A 4 11.06 -2.73 2.90
CA ASP A 4 10.76 -4.15 3.07
C ASP A 4 9.66 -4.40 4.10
N VAL A 5 8.91 -3.37 4.46
CA VAL A 5 7.78 -3.46 5.38
C VAL A 5 6.47 -3.42 4.59
N PRO A 6 5.64 -4.48 4.67
CA PRO A 6 4.44 -4.58 3.83
C PRO A 6 3.32 -3.62 4.20
N TYR A 7 3.37 -3.03 5.41
CA TYR A 7 2.41 -2.06 5.89
C TYR A 7 3.09 -0.73 6.20
N TYR A 8 2.42 0.35 5.93
CA TYR A 8 2.91 1.71 6.14
C TYR A 8 1.73 2.65 6.39
N PRO A 9 1.94 3.76 7.13
CA PRO A 9 0.89 4.75 7.35
C PRO A 9 0.51 5.44 6.04
N ILE A 10 -0.75 5.78 5.93
CA ILE A 10 -1.29 6.59 4.83
C ILE A 10 -1.59 7.98 5.37
N VAL A 11 -1.24 8.98 4.61
CA VAL A 11 -1.56 10.37 4.90
C VAL A 11 -2.40 10.91 3.75
N ASP A 12 -3.61 11.34 4.05
CA ASP A 12 -4.51 11.87 3.04
C ASP A 12 -4.07 13.29 2.57
N PRO A 13 -4.65 13.83 1.50
CA PRO A 13 -4.29 15.17 1.00
C PRO A 13 -4.54 16.32 1.99
N ARG A 14 -5.17 16.06 3.12
CA ARG A 14 -5.46 17.06 4.19
C ARG A 14 -4.73 16.76 5.50
N GLY A 15 -3.78 15.80 5.49
CA GLY A 15 -2.93 15.50 6.62
C GLY A 15 -3.53 14.53 7.65
N LEU A 16 -4.67 13.89 7.37
CA LEU A 16 -5.20 12.81 8.18
C LEU A 16 -4.26 11.61 8.09
N VAL A 17 -3.79 11.10 9.23
CA VAL A 17 -2.83 10.00 9.28
C VAL A 17 -3.53 8.72 9.69
N THR A 18 -3.56 7.72 8.82
CA THR A 18 -4.02 6.37 9.11
C THR A 18 -2.81 5.47 9.31
N PRO A 19 -2.42 5.17 10.56
CA PRO A 19 -1.20 4.40 10.83
C PRO A 19 -1.35 2.90 10.54
N LEU A 20 -2.54 2.35 10.75
CA LEU A 20 -2.85 0.92 10.58
C LEU A 20 -3.55 0.66 9.25
N PHE A 21 -3.22 -0.46 8.60
CA PHE A 21 -3.99 -0.93 7.46
C PHE A 21 -5.47 -1.12 7.88
N ASP A 22 -6.38 -0.51 7.11
CA ASP A 22 -7.83 -0.51 7.34
C ASP A 22 -8.21 -0.10 8.79
N GLY A 23 -7.38 0.74 9.38
CA GLY A 23 -7.52 1.18 10.77
C GLY A 23 -8.18 2.55 10.91
N TRP A 24 -8.22 2.98 12.16
CA TRP A 24 -8.61 4.34 12.55
C TRP A 24 -7.50 5.34 12.18
N SER A 25 -7.84 6.65 12.24
CA SER A 25 -6.90 7.72 11.90
C SER A 25 -6.61 8.66 13.06
N LEU A 26 -5.48 9.37 12.94
CA LEU A 26 -5.12 10.51 13.76
C LEU A 26 -5.25 11.78 12.93
N ASP A 27 -5.89 12.79 13.52
CA ASP A 27 -6.01 14.14 12.96
C ASP A 27 -5.32 15.14 13.88
N PHE A 28 -4.83 16.25 13.34
CA PHE A 28 -4.06 17.24 14.07
C PHE A 28 -4.69 18.62 13.86
N TRP A 29 -5.08 19.27 14.95
CA TRP A 29 -5.79 20.53 14.89
C TRP A 29 -5.07 21.62 15.70
N LEU A 30 -5.30 22.87 15.32
CA LEU A 30 -4.92 24.01 16.13
C LEU A 30 -6.18 24.54 16.82
N VAL A 31 -6.13 24.64 18.13
CA VAL A 31 -7.22 25.16 18.97
C VAL A 31 -6.74 26.46 19.61
N PRO A 32 -6.94 27.60 18.93
CA PRO A 32 -6.54 28.92 19.47
C PRO A 32 -7.27 29.24 20.75
N ALA A 33 -6.62 30.01 21.65
CA ALA A 33 -7.26 30.50 22.86
C ALA A 33 -8.42 31.49 22.53
N GLU A 34 -8.31 32.17 21.39
CA GLU A 34 -9.34 33.05 20.86
C GLU A 34 -9.66 32.69 19.41
N GLY A 35 -10.94 32.57 19.09
CA GLY A 35 -11.43 32.19 17.77
C GLY A 35 -11.75 30.70 17.60
N PRO A 36 -12.18 30.30 16.40
CA PRO A 36 -12.60 28.92 16.14
C PRO A 36 -11.40 27.97 15.99
N PRO A 37 -11.59 26.68 16.31
CA PRO A 37 -10.61 25.65 16.00
C PRO A 37 -10.31 25.56 14.50
N VAL A 38 -9.05 25.29 14.17
CA VAL A 38 -8.56 25.14 12.81
C VAL A 38 -8.44 23.65 12.49
N PHE A 39 -9.30 23.18 11.61
CA PHE A 39 -9.31 21.81 11.10
C PHE A 39 -8.69 21.78 9.71
N PRO A 40 -7.58 21.05 9.46
CA PRO A 40 -6.95 20.99 8.13
C PRO A 40 -7.91 20.61 7.02
N SER A 41 -8.85 19.70 7.29
CA SER A 41 -9.88 19.27 6.34
C SER A 41 -10.83 20.38 5.85
N LYS A 42 -10.90 21.50 6.56
CA LYS A 42 -11.77 22.65 6.26
C LYS A 42 -11.02 23.85 5.70
N LEU A 43 -9.71 23.75 5.51
CA LEU A 43 -8.90 24.86 5.00
C LEU A 43 -8.85 24.85 3.48
N ASP A 44 -8.92 26.02 2.86
CA ASP A 44 -8.64 26.19 1.43
C ASP A 44 -7.14 26.08 1.14
N ALA A 45 -6.32 26.69 1.99
CA ALA A 45 -4.86 26.65 1.89
C ALA A 45 -4.27 25.54 2.76
N PHE A 46 -3.85 24.46 2.10
CA PHE A 46 -3.14 23.34 2.71
C PHE A 46 -2.00 22.91 1.78
N GLU A 47 -0.82 22.76 2.35
CA GLU A 47 0.37 22.35 1.62
C GLU A 47 0.79 20.96 2.08
N GLN A 48 1.11 20.08 1.12
CA GLN A 48 1.69 18.78 1.42
C GLN A 48 2.82 18.49 0.45
N SER A 49 3.89 17.91 0.98
CA SER A 49 5.04 17.48 0.20
C SER A 49 5.50 16.10 0.64
N LEU A 50 5.94 15.32 -0.33
CA LEU A 50 6.58 14.04 -0.13
C LEU A 50 8.07 14.19 -0.46
N ALA A 51 8.95 13.71 0.41
CA ALA A 51 10.38 13.72 0.22
C ALA A 51 10.99 12.36 0.58
N LEU A 52 11.92 11.90 -0.25
CA LEU A 52 12.78 10.78 0.04
C LEU A 52 14.16 11.32 0.40
N GLU A 53 14.48 11.29 1.69
CA GLU A 53 15.77 11.63 2.25
C GLU A 53 16.43 10.34 2.78
N GLU A 54 16.83 10.32 4.06
CA GLU A 54 17.19 9.07 4.73
C GLU A 54 15.98 8.12 4.88
N ASN A 55 14.79 8.73 5.07
CA ASN A 55 13.50 8.05 5.12
C ASN A 55 12.47 8.76 4.23
N LEU A 56 11.43 8.04 3.84
CA LEU A 56 10.28 8.62 3.16
C LEU A 56 9.48 9.46 4.17
N ARG A 57 9.33 10.76 3.90
CA ARG A 57 8.71 11.75 4.77
C ARG A 57 7.54 12.43 4.07
N ILE A 58 6.43 12.55 4.76
CA ILE A 58 5.29 13.37 4.32
C ILE A 58 5.22 14.56 5.25
N ARG A 59 5.40 15.76 4.70
CA ARG A 59 5.29 17.04 5.40
C ARG A 59 4.01 17.71 5.00
N SER A 60 3.21 18.11 5.98
CA SER A 60 1.98 18.82 5.77
C SER A 60 1.99 20.13 6.54
N ARG A 61 1.42 21.19 5.96
CA ARG A 61 1.30 22.51 6.56
C ARG A 61 -0.13 23.04 6.40
N ALA A 62 -0.82 23.15 7.51
CA ALA A 62 -2.14 23.75 7.60
C ALA A 62 -2.00 25.21 8.07
N GLN A 63 -2.17 26.17 7.18
CA GLN A 63 -2.01 27.58 7.50
C GLN A 63 -3.36 28.25 7.74
N SER A 64 -3.44 29.03 8.82
CA SER A 64 -4.58 29.87 9.16
C SER A 64 -4.10 31.25 9.65
N TYR A 65 -4.39 32.28 8.90
CA TYR A 65 -3.93 33.64 9.16
C TYR A 65 -2.42 33.74 9.41
N SER A 66 -2.00 34.17 10.61
CA SER A 66 -0.58 34.32 11.01
C SER A 66 0.04 33.07 11.64
N SER A 67 -0.68 31.97 11.66
CA SER A 67 -0.28 30.75 12.33
C SER A 67 -0.39 29.54 11.42
N ALA A 68 0.44 28.54 11.66
CA ALA A 68 0.32 27.26 10.96
C ALA A 68 0.58 26.08 11.91
N LEU A 69 0.04 24.93 11.54
CA LEU A 69 0.35 23.65 12.12
C LEU A 69 1.12 22.82 11.08
N GLU A 70 2.32 22.42 11.44
CA GLU A 70 3.17 21.58 10.62
C GLU A 70 3.20 20.16 11.19
N THR A 71 3.06 19.16 10.32
CA THR A 71 3.22 17.75 10.68
C THR A 71 4.22 17.09 9.74
N GLU A 72 5.09 16.24 10.30
CA GLU A 72 5.96 15.37 9.52
C GLU A 72 5.68 13.92 9.91
N VAL A 73 5.31 13.09 8.93
CA VAL A 73 4.99 11.68 9.12
C VAL A 73 6.07 10.81 8.50
N THR A 74 6.62 9.91 9.30
CA THR A 74 7.62 8.92 8.88
C THR A 74 7.28 7.55 9.46
N MET A 75 8.00 6.52 9.00
CA MET A 75 8.13 5.26 9.73
C MET A 75 9.49 5.18 10.39
N CYS A 76 9.49 4.67 11.61
CA CYS A 76 10.72 4.37 12.34
C CYS A 76 10.68 2.93 12.88
N ILE A 77 11.86 2.39 13.22
CA ILE A 77 11.97 1.11 13.92
C ILE A 77 12.41 1.41 15.35
N GLU A 78 11.60 1.05 16.33
CA GLU A 78 11.86 1.18 17.74
C GLU A 78 11.76 -0.20 18.39
N ASN A 79 12.84 -0.64 19.07
CA ASN A 79 12.90 -1.96 19.74
C ASN A 79 12.59 -3.15 18.81
N GLY A 80 12.97 -3.05 17.51
CA GLY A 80 12.69 -4.07 16.51
C GLY A 80 11.25 -4.06 15.94
N GLU A 81 10.44 -3.08 16.31
CA GLU A 81 9.08 -2.89 15.81
C GLU A 81 8.99 -1.65 14.92
N ALA A 82 8.31 -1.79 13.78
CA ALA A 82 8.01 -0.64 12.93
C ALA A 82 6.83 0.16 13.50
N ARG A 83 6.98 1.47 13.58
CA ARG A 83 6.02 2.42 14.12
C ARG A 83 5.77 3.56 13.13
N CYS A 84 4.54 4.08 13.15
CA CYS A 84 4.23 5.38 12.58
C CYS A 84 4.69 6.46 13.56
N CYS A 85 5.56 7.37 13.11
CA CYS A 85 6.12 8.46 13.89
C CYS A 85 5.63 9.77 13.29
N VAL A 86 4.95 10.59 14.09
CA VAL A 86 4.46 11.92 13.68
C VAL A 86 5.12 12.97 14.55
N GLU A 87 5.81 13.91 13.94
CA GLU A 87 6.24 15.13 14.59
C GLU A 87 5.22 16.24 14.31
N VAL A 88 4.82 16.98 15.35
CA VAL A 88 3.83 18.05 15.25
C VAL A 88 4.39 19.33 15.84
N ARG A 89 4.36 20.40 15.04
CA ARG A 89 4.91 21.71 15.40
C ARG A 89 3.96 22.86 15.06
N PRO A 90 3.49 23.62 16.02
CA PRO A 90 2.80 24.89 15.75
C PRO A 90 3.83 25.97 15.40
N THR A 91 3.48 26.86 14.46
CA THR A 91 4.30 28.03 14.08
C THR A 91 3.45 29.29 14.08
N GLY A 92 4.10 30.46 14.14
CA GLY A 92 3.42 31.76 14.19
C GLY A 92 3.03 32.21 15.60
N GLN A 93 2.17 33.23 15.69
CA GLN A 93 1.82 33.90 16.96
C GLN A 93 0.46 33.44 17.49
N VAL A 94 0.28 32.15 17.68
CA VAL A 94 -0.95 31.62 18.28
C VAL A 94 -0.70 31.18 19.72
N THR A 95 -1.68 31.40 20.60
CA THR A 95 -1.77 30.81 21.94
C THR A 95 -2.90 29.81 21.95
N GLY A 96 -2.90 28.86 22.90
CA GLY A 96 -3.89 27.82 23.00
C GLY A 96 -3.28 26.43 22.90
N PHE A 97 -3.90 25.53 22.14
CA PHE A 97 -3.52 24.13 22.13
C PHE A 97 -3.34 23.58 20.71
N VAL A 98 -2.43 22.63 20.58
CA VAL A 98 -2.45 21.65 19.52
C VAL A 98 -3.26 20.45 20.01
N ALA A 99 -4.18 19.98 19.18
CA ALA A 99 -5.00 18.82 19.47
C ALA A 99 -4.54 17.63 18.60
N VAL A 100 -4.33 16.48 19.21
CA VAL A 100 -4.24 15.19 18.53
C VAL A 100 -5.58 14.51 18.71
N ALA A 101 -6.26 14.18 17.60
CA ALA A 101 -7.59 13.59 17.63
C ALA A 101 -7.60 12.20 17.03
N LEU A 102 -8.25 11.25 17.72
CA LEU A 102 -8.55 9.90 17.22
C LEU A 102 -9.87 9.90 16.46
N ARG A 103 -9.84 9.39 15.22
CA ARG A 103 -10.99 9.38 14.33
C ARG A 103 -11.35 7.93 13.95
N PRO A 104 -12.64 7.50 14.09
CA PRO A 104 -13.10 6.16 13.77
C PRO A 104 -13.35 5.98 12.26
N TYR A 105 -12.46 6.49 11.44
CA TYR A 105 -12.52 6.37 9.97
C TYR A 105 -11.13 6.53 9.35
N ASN A 106 -11.04 6.15 8.09
CA ASN A 106 -9.89 6.33 7.22
C ASN A 106 -10.38 6.77 5.81
N PRO A 107 -9.50 7.02 4.84
CA PRO A 107 -9.92 7.44 3.49
C PRO A 107 -10.86 6.48 2.75
N GLU A 108 -10.92 5.19 3.15
CA GLU A 108 -11.79 4.18 2.52
C GLU A 108 -13.15 4.02 3.25
N GLY A 109 -13.28 4.55 4.48
CA GLY A 109 -14.54 4.47 5.20
C GLY A 109 -14.42 4.41 6.72
N VAL A 110 -15.41 3.83 7.37
CA VAL A 110 -15.48 3.68 8.83
C VAL A 110 -14.55 2.58 9.31
N SER A 111 -13.75 2.88 10.34
CA SER A 111 -12.97 1.90 11.10
C SER A 111 -13.41 1.94 12.56
N PHE A 112 -14.04 0.88 13.02
CA PHE A 112 -14.71 0.87 14.32
C PHE A 112 -13.75 1.02 15.51
N VAL A 113 -14.08 1.96 16.39
CA VAL A 113 -13.44 2.21 17.68
C VAL A 113 -14.49 2.01 18.76
N ASP A 114 -14.49 0.82 19.37
CA ASP A 114 -15.47 0.43 20.38
C ASP A 114 -15.10 0.95 21.77
N LYS A 115 -13.80 0.99 22.07
CA LYS A 115 -13.27 1.35 23.38
C LYS A 115 -12.02 2.21 23.27
N ILE A 116 -11.96 3.26 24.09
CA ILE A 116 -10.77 4.08 24.30
C ILE A 116 -10.50 4.19 25.79
N SER A 117 -9.27 3.88 26.20
CA SER A 117 -8.81 4.08 27.58
C SER A 117 -7.55 4.94 27.56
N VAL A 118 -7.46 5.92 28.44
CA VAL A 118 -6.23 6.69 28.68
C VAL A 118 -5.23 5.78 29.39
N ILE A 119 -3.97 5.76 28.94
CA ILE A 119 -2.90 4.95 29.56
C ILE A 119 -2.57 5.55 30.94
N GLU A 120 -2.12 4.70 31.88
CA GLU A 120 -1.95 5.04 33.30
C GLU A 120 -1.06 6.29 33.53
N ASP A 121 -0.02 6.51 32.72
CA ASP A 121 0.84 7.70 32.80
C ASP A 121 0.29 8.92 32.01
N THR A 122 -0.95 8.84 31.55
CA THR A 122 -1.67 9.85 30.72
C THR A 122 -1.03 10.15 29.36
N ARG A 123 0.08 9.51 28.98
CA ARG A 123 0.83 9.79 27.74
C ARG A 123 0.35 8.98 26.54
N GLY A 124 -0.95 8.69 26.47
CA GLY A 124 -1.47 7.96 25.32
C GLY A 124 -2.84 7.37 25.52
N TRP A 125 -3.24 6.59 24.52
CA TRP A 125 -4.49 5.85 24.50
C TRP A 125 -4.27 4.38 24.18
N LEU A 126 -5.05 3.51 24.81
CA LEU A 126 -5.26 2.14 24.40
C LEU A 126 -6.61 2.04 23.67
N ILE A 127 -6.57 1.64 22.41
CA ILE A 127 -7.72 1.61 21.50
C ILE A 127 -8.14 0.15 21.31
N ASN A 128 -9.43 -0.14 21.57
CA ASN A 128 -10.01 -1.48 21.49
C ASN A 128 -9.24 -2.53 22.34
N GLY A 129 -8.55 -2.10 23.41
CA GLY A 129 -7.78 -2.96 24.30
C GLY A 129 -6.52 -3.58 23.65
N ARG A 130 -6.04 -3.07 22.50
CA ARG A 130 -4.98 -3.72 21.73
C ARG A 130 -3.99 -2.78 21.06
N ASN A 131 -4.40 -1.63 20.56
CA ASN A 131 -3.53 -0.72 19.81
C ASN A 131 -3.25 0.53 20.64
N SER A 132 -1.98 0.85 20.87
CA SER A 132 -1.58 2.00 21.67
C SER A 132 -1.09 3.16 20.82
N VAL A 133 -1.64 4.35 21.05
CA VAL A 133 -1.07 5.62 20.60
C VAL A 133 -0.32 6.22 21.77
N GLY A 134 0.95 6.57 21.58
CA GLY A 134 1.80 7.18 22.60
C GLY A 134 2.21 8.60 22.26
N PHE A 135 2.34 9.43 23.30
CA PHE A 135 2.85 10.80 23.24
C PHE A 135 4.17 10.88 24.01
N ASP A 136 5.13 11.67 23.52
CA ASP A 136 6.42 11.87 24.21
C ASP A 136 6.29 12.68 25.51
N ARG A 137 5.11 13.24 25.79
CA ARG A 137 4.78 13.98 26.99
C ARG A 137 3.29 13.87 27.34
N ALA A 138 2.94 14.15 28.59
CA ALA A 138 1.55 14.20 29.00
C ALA A 138 0.84 15.41 28.41
N PRO A 139 -0.38 15.27 27.87
CA PRO A 139 -1.21 16.40 27.47
C PRO A 139 -1.73 17.17 28.69
N ALA A 140 -2.14 18.40 28.46
CA ALA A 140 -2.83 19.20 29.49
C ALA A 140 -4.23 18.66 29.83
N ALA A 141 -4.89 18.04 28.83
CA ALA A 141 -6.21 17.42 29.00
C ALA A 141 -6.44 16.32 27.97
N HIS A 142 -7.28 15.34 28.35
CA HIS A 142 -7.95 14.41 27.45
C HIS A 142 -9.45 14.67 27.44
N LEU A 143 -10.07 14.52 26.28
CA LEU A 143 -11.51 14.46 26.13
C LEU A 143 -11.85 13.21 25.31
N LEU A 144 -12.66 12.32 25.87
CA LEU A 144 -13.17 11.13 25.21
C LEU A 144 -14.67 11.30 24.97
N SER A 145 -15.17 10.78 23.86
CA SER A 145 -16.59 10.90 23.52
C SER A 145 -17.10 9.65 22.82
N VAL A 146 -18.38 9.36 23.03
CA VAL A 146 -19.12 8.30 22.35
C VAL A 146 -20.12 8.91 21.36
N TYR A 147 -20.58 8.13 20.41
CA TYR A 147 -21.49 8.58 19.35
C TYR A 147 -22.69 9.40 19.86
N LYS A 148 -23.32 8.95 20.96
CA LYS A 148 -24.50 9.66 21.54
C LYS A 148 -24.19 11.05 22.09
N GLU A 149 -22.96 11.31 22.47
CA GLU A 149 -22.52 12.58 23.04
C GLU A 149 -22.00 13.55 21.99
N GLY A 150 -21.85 13.08 20.76
CA GLY A 150 -21.29 13.83 19.65
C GLY A 150 -19.76 13.64 19.51
N ASP A 151 -19.25 14.12 18.40
CA ASP A 151 -17.82 14.04 18.06
C ASP A 151 -16.99 15.01 18.92
N VAL A 152 -15.78 14.60 19.32
CA VAL A 152 -14.88 15.45 20.13
C VAL A 152 -14.59 16.81 19.49
N SER A 153 -14.65 16.94 18.18
CA SER A 153 -14.46 18.22 17.49
C SER A 153 -15.54 19.26 17.83
N GLN A 154 -16.72 18.80 18.22
CA GLN A 154 -17.86 19.63 18.65
C GLN A 154 -17.84 19.92 20.15
N ARG A 155 -17.01 19.20 20.89
CA ARG A 155 -16.95 19.23 22.36
C ARG A 155 -15.66 19.80 22.92
N LEU A 156 -14.85 20.47 22.11
CA LEU A 156 -13.59 21.08 22.55
C LEU A 156 -13.74 22.11 23.68
N GLY A 157 -14.95 22.63 23.91
CA GLY A 157 -15.27 23.49 25.04
C GLY A 157 -15.50 22.76 26.38
N ASP A 158 -15.71 21.42 26.34
CA ASP A 158 -16.08 20.61 27.51
C ASP A 158 -14.85 20.05 28.27
N LEU A 159 -13.73 20.75 28.24
CA LEU A 159 -12.42 20.29 28.74
C LEU A 159 -12.36 19.94 30.24
N LEU A 160 -13.44 20.14 30.98
CA LEU A 160 -13.53 19.83 32.41
C LEU A 160 -13.91 18.37 32.70
N ASN A 161 -14.21 17.56 31.68
CA ASN A 161 -14.57 16.15 31.86
C ASN A 161 -13.32 15.26 31.85
N SER A 162 -12.92 14.78 33.02
CA SER A 162 -11.78 13.89 33.26
C SER A 162 -12.11 12.41 33.04
N THR A 163 -12.92 12.07 32.04
CA THR A 163 -13.21 10.66 31.72
C THR A 163 -11.96 9.99 31.16
N THR A 164 -11.49 8.93 31.78
CA THR A 164 -10.30 8.18 31.40
C THR A 164 -10.59 6.96 30.51
N GLU A 165 -11.87 6.60 30.40
CA GLU A 165 -12.31 5.45 29.61
C GLU A 165 -13.71 5.65 29.07
N VAL A 166 -13.94 5.25 27.81
CA VAL A 166 -15.27 5.20 27.16
C VAL A 166 -15.44 3.92 26.39
N THR A 167 -16.69 3.43 26.35
CA THR A 167 -17.12 2.32 25.49
C THR A 167 -18.28 2.77 24.63
N CYS A 168 -18.16 2.62 23.32
CA CYS A 168 -19.16 3.03 22.34
C CYS A 168 -19.75 1.79 21.64
N PRO A 169 -21.01 1.41 21.94
CA PRO A 169 -21.60 0.20 21.37
C PRO A 169 -21.75 0.20 19.84
N VAL A 170 -21.71 1.37 19.22
CA VAL A 170 -21.78 1.52 17.75
C VAL A 170 -20.40 1.65 17.11
N GLY A 171 -19.32 1.56 17.88
CA GLY A 171 -17.96 1.59 17.36
C GLY A 171 -17.48 2.96 16.83
N LEU A 172 -18.08 4.06 17.28
CA LEU A 172 -17.74 5.41 16.83
C LEU A 172 -17.25 6.30 18.00
N ALA A 173 -16.41 5.72 18.86
CA ALA A 173 -15.75 6.51 19.90
C ALA A 173 -14.68 7.42 19.28
N THR A 174 -14.53 8.61 19.83
CA THR A 174 -13.52 9.60 19.46
C THR A 174 -12.77 10.09 20.70
N ALA A 175 -11.54 10.55 20.50
CA ALA A 175 -10.73 11.12 21.56
C ALA A 175 -9.96 12.34 21.06
N VAL A 176 -9.61 13.26 21.97
CA VAL A 176 -8.65 14.32 21.72
C VAL A 176 -7.72 14.51 22.90
N ALA A 177 -6.44 14.74 22.64
CA ALA A 177 -5.43 15.13 23.61
C ALA A 177 -4.93 16.53 23.27
N LEU A 178 -4.85 17.42 24.25
CA LEU A 178 -4.52 18.83 24.09
C LEU A 178 -3.14 19.15 24.66
N PHE A 179 -2.31 19.79 23.87
CA PHE A 179 -0.94 20.16 24.21
C PHE A 179 -0.77 21.67 24.08
N PRO A 180 -0.28 22.39 25.11
CA PRO A 180 -0.08 23.84 25.03
C PRO A 180 0.88 24.22 23.91
N VAL A 181 0.49 25.19 23.10
CA VAL A 181 1.28 25.68 21.96
C VAL A 181 2.65 26.18 22.41
N GLU A 182 2.73 26.86 23.54
CA GLU A 182 3.96 27.43 24.08
C GLU A 182 5.03 26.35 24.31
N VAL A 183 4.63 25.23 24.87
CA VAL A 183 5.53 24.06 25.12
C VAL A 183 6.01 23.46 23.80
N LEU A 184 5.13 23.40 22.79
CA LEU A 184 5.45 22.77 21.51
C LEU A 184 6.31 23.66 20.58
N ARG A 185 6.35 24.96 20.82
CA ARG A 185 7.29 25.86 20.11
C ARG A 185 8.75 25.59 20.49
N GLU A 186 9.00 25.29 21.76
CA GLU A 186 10.33 24.95 22.24
C GLU A 186 10.78 23.57 21.79
N ARG A 187 9.87 22.61 21.85
CA ARG A 187 10.12 21.22 21.47
C ARG A 187 8.86 20.60 20.83
N PRO A 188 8.94 20.13 19.56
CA PRO A 188 7.81 19.51 18.87
C PRO A 188 7.21 18.34 19.66
N LEU A 189 5.95 18.04 19.44
CA LEU A 189 5.30 16.84 19.93
C LEU A 189 5.64 15.65 19.04
N HIS A 190 6.02 14.55 19.65
CA HIS A 190 6.17 13.28 18.95
C HIS A 190 5.04 12.34 19.32
N VAL A 191 4.30 11.89 18.31
CA VAL A 191 3.23 10.90 18.43
C VAL A 191 3.67 9.61 17.76
N ARG A 192 3.42 8.49 18.42
CA ARG A 192 3.75 7.14 17.95
C ARG A 192 2.52 6.28 17.92
N ALA A 193 2.33 5.59 16.80
CA ALA A 193 1.24 4.65 16.61
C ALA A 193 1.75 3.34 16.00
N PRO A 194 1.09 2.20 16.28
CA PRO A 194 1.44 0.94 15.65
C PRO A 194 1.06 0.96 14.17
N ILE A 195 1.76 0.20 13.34
CA ILE A 195 1.41 -0.02 11.93
C ILE A 195 0.80 -1.41 11.70
N PHE A 196 0.88 -2.28 12.69
CA PHE A 196 0.27 -3.60 12.69
C PHE A 196 -0.78 -3.69 13.79
N ASN A 197 -1.84 -4.44 13.53
CA ASN A 197 -2.79 -4.80 14.56
C ASN A 197 -2.12 -5.76 15.56
N GLU A 198 -2.16 -5.45 16.85
CA GLU A 198 -1.49 -6.25 17.90
C GLU A 198 -2.04 -7.69 18.02
N LEU A 199 -3.23 -7.97 17.49
CA LEU A 199 -3.75 -9.34 17.41
C LEU A 199 -3.01 -10.23 16.40
N ASP A 200 -2.34 -9.66 15.42
CA ASP A 200 -1.56 -10.40 14.41
C ASP A 200 -0.14 -10.75 14.89
N GLN A 201 0.08 -10.98 16.18
CA GLN A 201 1.39 -11.30 16.77
C GLN A 201 2.11 -12.46 16.09
N LYS A 202 1.38 -13.42 15.49
CA LYS A 202 1.97 -14.53 14.71
C LYS A 202 2.53 -14.12 13.34
N LYS A 203 2.21 -12.91 12.87
CA LYS A 203 2.64 -12.37 11.57
C LYS A 203 3.54 -11.14 11.68
N ARG A 204 3.95 -10.76 12.90
CA ARG A 204 4.87 -9.63 13.07
C ARG A 204 6.23 -10.02 12.50
N PRO A 205 6.63 -9.46 11.35
CA PRO A 205 8.00 -9.63 10.90
C PRO A 205 8.92 -8.91 11.88
N THR A 206 9.96 -9.60 12.36
CA THR A 206 11.05 -8.94 13.08
C THR A 206 11.85 -8.15 12.05
N PHE A 207 11.86 -6.85 12.16
CA PHE A 207 12.52 -5.92 11.22
C PHE A 207 13.99 -5.69 11.52
N SER A 208 14.70 -6.67 12.08
CA SER A 208 16.13 -6.57 12.40
C SER A 208 17.02 -6.35 11.17
N ASN A 209 16.52 -6.58 9.96
CA ASN A 209 17.28 -6.51 8.71
C ASN A 209 16.50 -5.82 7.58
N THR A 210 15.68 -4.81 7.85
CA THR A 210 15.09 -3.99 6.78
C THR A 210 16.18 -3.19 6.08
N ALA A 211 16.20 -3.24 4.76
CA ALA A 211 17.05 -2.36 3.98
C ALA A 211 16.72 -0.89 4.29
N SER A 212 17.73 -0.07 4.43
CA SER A 212 17.54 1.38 4.43
C SER A 212 17.06 1.84 3.04
N TRP A 213 16.45 3.01 2.95
CA TRP A 213 16.11 3.60 1.65
C TRP A 213 17.32 3.76 0.73
N PRO A 214 18.49 4.27 1.21
CA PRO A 214 19.71 4.29 0.40
C PRO A 214 20.10 2.92 -0.14
N ASP A 215 20.06 1.85 0.66
CA ASP A 215 20.40 0.50 0.22
C ASP A 215 19.39 -0.06 -0.79
N ALA A 216 18.09 0.16 -0.56
CA ALA A 216 17.04 -0.29 -1.45
C ALA A 216 17.07 0.41 -2.82
N MET A 217 17.51 1.67 -2.84
CA MET A 217 17.64 2.49 -4.05
C MET A 217 19.02 2.36 -4.72
N ALA A 218 20.04 1.83 -4.04
CA ALA A 218 21.39 1.73 -4.58
C ALA A 218 21.50 0.97 -5.92
N PRO A 219 20.79 -0.17 -6.13
CA PRO A 219 20.85 -0.90 -7.40
C PRO A 219 19.99 -0.26 -8.51
N ILE A 220 19.15 0.70 -8.19
CA ILE A 220 18.21 1.31 -9.14
C ILE A 220 18.94 2.32 -10.02
N ALA A 221 18.66 2.26 -11.32
CA ALA A 221 19.19 3.18 -12.31
C ALA A 221 18.83 4.63 -11.99
N LYS A 222 19.84 5.48 -11.96
CA LYS A 222 19.70 6.92 -11.69
C LYS A 222 19.48 7.67 -12.99
N LEU A 223 18.34 8.31 -13.11
CA LEU A 223 18.03 9.23 -14.18
C LEU A 223 18.31 10.67 -13.71
N ARG A 224 18.91 11.50 -14.57
CA ARG A 224 19.07 12.94 -14.34
C ARG A 224 18.30 13.71 -15.38
N ILE A 225 17.30 14.44 -14.93
CA ILE A 225 16.39 15.21 -15.77
C ILE A 225 16.62 16.70 -15.47
N GLY A 226 16.70 17.54 -16.51
CA GLY A 226 16.92 18.98 -16.34
C GLY A 226 15.75 19.75 -15.71
N ASP A 227 14.56 19.18 -15.72
CA ASP A 227 13.37 19.71 -15.06
C ASP A 227 13.22 19.09 -13.68
N GLU A 228 13.29 19.92 -12.63
CA GLU A 228 13.23 19.48 -11.22
C GLU A 228 11.90 18.82 -10.86
N ARG A 229 10.78 19.24 -11.46
CA ARG A 229 9.46 18.67 -11.20
C ARG A 229 9.38 17.25 -11.77
N ILE A 230 9.86 17.05 -12.99
CA ILE A 230 9.90 15.73 -13.61
C ILE A 230 10.89 14.82 -12.89
N GLN A 231 12.06 15.35 -12.49
CA GLN A 231 13.02 14.61 -11.67
C GLN A 231 12.36 14.09 -10.39
N ARG A 232 11.66 14.96 -9.66
CA ARG A 232 10.97 14.58 -8.43
C ARG A 232 9.89 13.53 -8.67
N LEU A 233 9.10 13.66 -9.73
CA LEU A 233 8.08 12.66 -10.09
C LEU A 233 8.71 11.30 -10.40
N TYR A 234 9.84 11.27 -11.12
CA TYR A 234 10.58 10.04 -11.38
C TYR A 234 11.08 9.39 -10.07
N ASP A 235 11.76 10.16 -9.22
CA ASP A 235 12.33 9.64 -7.97
C ASP A 235 11.26 9.08 -7.04
N LEU A 236 10.12 9.76 -6.92
CA LEU A 236 9.00 9.30 -6.11
C LEU A 236 8.29 8.07 -6.72
N ALA A 237 8.10 8.02 -8.04
CA ALA A 237 7.50 6.86 -8.69
C ALA A 237 8.36 5.59 -8.52
N VAL A 238 9.68 5.75 -8.57
CA VAL A 238 10.61 4.65 -8.30
C VAL A 238 10.55 4.23 -6.81
N ALA A 239 10.49 5.19 -5.91
CA ALA A 239 10.34 4.91 -4.47
C ALA A 239 9.00 4.17 -4.19
N ASP A 240 7.92 4.54 -4.86
CA ASP A 240 6.64 3.85 -4.74
C ASP A 240 6.71 2.40 -5.24
N LEU A 241 7.39 2.14 -6.36
CA LEU A 241 7.62 0.76 -6.82
C LEU A 241 8.38 -0.07 -5.80
N VAL A 242 9.39 0.50 -5.16
CA VAL A 242 10.15 -0.16 -4.09
C VAL A 242 9.25 -0.41 -2.88
N LEU A 243 8.46 0.58 -2.47
CA LEU A 243 7.53 0.50 -1.34
C LEU A 243 6.46 -0.58 -1.54
N HIS A 244 5.95 -0.70 -2.78
CA HIS A 244 4.91 -1.66 -3.13
C HIS A 244 5.44 -3.08 -3.42
N ALA A 245 6.76 -3.30 -3.33
CA ALA A 245 7.39 -4.59 -3.52
C ALA A 245 8.21 -5.06 -2.29
N PRO A 246 7.62 -5.13 -1.08
CA PRO A 246 8.35 -5.48 0.16
C PRO A 246 8.76 -6.95 0.25
N GLY A 247 8.14 -7.82 -0.50
CA GLY A 247 8.36 -9.27 -0.56
C GLY A 247 7.37 -9.90 -1.52
N GLU A 248 6.12 -9.51 -1.39
CA GLU A 248 5.10 -9.57 -2.45
C GLU A 248 5.07 -8.24 -3.19
N ILE A 249 4.18 -8.12 -4.17
CA ILE A 249 3.96 -6.86 -4.88
C ILE A 249 2.47 -6.53 -4.87
N TYR A 250 2.16 -5.26 -4.65
CA TYR A 250 0.78 -4.77 -4.52
C TYR A 250 0.59 -3.52 -5.38
N PRO A 251 -0.51 -3.40 -6.15
CA PRO A 251 -0.78 -2.21 -6.94
C PRO A 251 -1.17 -0.98 -6.11
N GLY A 252 -1.57 -1.16 -4.85
CA GLY A 252 -1.97 -0.03 -4.01
C GLY A 252 -2.00 -0.33 -2.51
N PRO A 253 -2.25 0.70 -1.69
CA PRO A 253 -2.11 0.61 -0.23
C PRO A 253 -3.32 0.02 0.50
N TYR A 254 -4.53 0.13 -0.05
CA TYR A 254 -5.78 -0.29 0.61
C TYR A 254 -6.55 -1.32 -0.20
N THR A 255 -7.58 -0.90 -0.94
CA THR A 255 -8.44 -1.75 -1.77
C THR A 255 -7.62 -2.64 -2.69
N TYR A 256 -6.53 -2.12 -3.22
CA TYR A 256 -5.58 -2.82 -4.09
C TYR A 256 -4.40 -3.45 -3.34
N LYS A 257 -4.49 -3.64 -2.02
CA LYS A 257 -3.46 -4.33 -1.24
C LYS A 257 -3.62 -5.85 -1.29
N ARG A 258 -3.64 -6.37 -2.49
CA ARG A 258 -3.59 -7.81 -2.77
C ARG A 258 -2.79 -8.04 -4.04
N PHE A 259 -2.36 -9.26 -4.24
CA PHE A 259 -1.59 -9.66 -5.40
C PHE A 259 -2.49 -9.89 -6.62
N TRP A 260 -2.09 -9.34 -7.78
CA TRP A 260 -2.57 -9.69 -9.12
C TRP A 260 -1.39 -9.96 -10.04
N PHE A 261 -1.49 -10.97 -10.91
CA PHE A 261 -0.42 -11.28 -11.87
C PHE A 261 -0.24 -10.16 -12.89
N ARG A 262 -1.31 -9.53 -13.36
CA ARG A 262 -1.28 -8.38 -14.29
C ARG A 262 -0.44 -7.26 -13.73
N ASP A 263 -0.81 -6.76 -12.57
CA ASP A 263 -0.11 -5.66 -11.92
C ASP A 263 1.33 -6.04 -11.57
N ALA A 264 1.54 -7.25 -11.07
CA ALA A 264 2.85 -7.75 -10.76
C ALA A 264 3.76 -7.79 -12.00
N ALA A 265 3.26 -8.27 -13.14
CA ALA A 265 4.04 -8.36 -14.37
C ALA A 265 4.51 -6.97 -14.85
N PHE A 266 3.62 -5.97 -14.85
CA PHE A 266 3.98 -4.61 -15.28
C PHE A 266 4.92 -3.93 -14.30
N MET A 267 4.61 -3.95 -13.00
CA MET A 267 5.43 -3.32 -11.97
C MET A 267 6.83 -3.95 -11.90
N LEU A 268 6.91 -5.28 -11.95
CA LEU A 268 8.18 -6.01 -11.94
C LEU A 268 9.00 -5.77 -13.21
N ASN A 269 8.36 -5.66 -14.38
CA ASN A 269 9.08 -5.35 -15.62
C ASN A 269 9.74 -3.98 -15.54
N VAL A 270 9.05 -2.97 -14.99
CA VAL A 270 9.64 -1.64 -14.77
C VAL A 270 10.78 -1.72 -13.76
N LEU A 271 10.54 -2.36 -12.60
CA LEU A 271 11.54 -2.51 -11.55
C LEU A 271 12.80 -3.25 -12.03
N LEU A 272 12.63 -4.32 -12.80
CA LEU A 272 13.72 -5.08 -13.43
C LEU A 272 14.52 -4.22 -14.41
N THR A 273 13.82 -3.49 -15.27
CA THR A 273 14.43 -2.59 -16.26
C THR A 273 15.26 -1.49 -15.61
N LEU A 274 14.84 -1.04 -14.43
CA LEU A 274 15.56 -0.07 -13.60
C LEU A 274 16.73 -0.67 -12.81
N GLY A 275 16.96 -1.99 -12.87
CA GLY A 275 18.04 -2.66 -12.15
C GLY A 275 17.65 -3.27 -10.82
N GLY A 276 16.39 -3.25 -10.43
CA GLY A 276 15.87 -3.88 -9.20
C GLY A 276 15.79 -5.41 -9.26
N VAL A 277 16.88 -6.06 -9.72
CA VAL A 277 16.94 -7.51 -10.03
C VAL A 277 16.60 -8.36 -8.81
N GLU A 278 17.23 -8.11 -7.66
CA GLU A 278 17.01 -8.92 -6.45
C GLU A 278 15.57 -8.81 -5.93
N ARG A 279 15.00 -7.61 -5.98
CA ARG A 279 13.62 -7.37 -5.57
C ARG A 279 12.65 -8.10 -6.50
N THR A 280 12.87 -8.01 -7.81
CA THR A 280 12.11 -8.74 -8.83
C THR A 280 12.21 -10.26 -8.63
N ARG A 281 13.42 -10.78 -8.41
CA ARG A 281 13.64 -12.22 -8.17
C ARG A 281 12.91 -12.71 -6.93
N ARG A 282 12.91 -11.94 -5.86
CA ARG A 282 12.21 -12.26 -4.61
C ARG A 282 10.71 -12.43 -4.85
N VAL A 283 10.09 -11.54 -5.60
CA VAL A 283 8.65 -11.63 -5.93
C VAL A 283 8.37 -12.79 -6.90
N LEU A 284 9.21 -13.01 -7.90
CA LEU A 284 9.04 -14.12 -8.86
C LEU A 284 9.08 -15.51 -8.20
N ARG A 285 9.79 -15.67 -7.08
CA ARG A 285 9.77 -16.91 -6.30
C ARG A 285 8.38 -17.23 -5.75
N GLU A 286 7.55 -16.22 -5.52
CA GLU A 286 6.18 -16.39 -5.03
C GLU A 286 5.16 -16.71 -6.14
N PHE A 287 5.55 -16.68 -7.42
CA PHE A 287 4.63 -16.99 -8.53
C PHE A 287 4.27 -18.47 -8.57
N SER A 288 5.27 -19.37 -8.48
CA SER A 288 5.03 -20.83 -8.50
C SER A 288 4.14 -21.32 -7.36
N PRO A 289 4.31 -20.88 -6.10
CA PRO A 289 3.40 -21.22 -5.00
C PRO A 289 1.93 -20.79 -5.22
N ARG A 290 1.70 -19.76 -6.03
CA ARG A 290 0.35 -19.27 -6.37
C ARG A 290 -0.32 -20.00 -7.52
N GLN A 291 0.44 -20.88 -8.21
CA GLN A 291 -0.09 -21.69 -9.30
C GLN A 291 -0.95 -22.84 -8.76
N ARG A 292 -2.16 -22.99 -9.25
CA ARG A 292 -3.04 -24.12 -8.95
C ARG A 292 -2.49 -25.42 -9.53
N ARG A 293 -2.98 -26.54 -9.02
CA ARG A 293 -2.57 -27.90 -9.48
C ARG A 293 -2.84 -28.12 -10.96
N ASP A 294 -3.91 -27.52 -11.50
CA ASP A 294 -4.28 -27.58 -12.93
C ASP A 294 -3.39 -26.71 -13.83
N GLY A 295 -2.53 -25.86 -13.26
CA GLY A 295 -1.62 -24.98 -13.99
C GLY A 295 -2.07 -23.53 -14.09
N TYR A 296 -3.20 -23.17 -13.52
CA TYR A 296 -3.70 -21.78 -13.51
C TYR A 296 -2.91 -20.93 -12.51
N PHE A 297 -2.35 -19.83 -12.97
CA PHE A 297 -1.80 -18.78 -12.12
C PHE A 297 -2.94 -17.88 -11.63
N LEU A 298 -3.48 -18.19 -10.46
CA LEU A 298 -4.71 -17.59 -9.96
C LEU A 298 -4.45 -16.32 -9.14
N SER A 299 -4.86 -15.17 -9.64
CA SER A 299 -5.15 -13.98 -8.82
C SER A 299 -6.63 -13.80 -8.57
N GLN A 300 -7.43 -13.89 -9.60
CA GLN A 300 -8.89 -13.84 -9.54
C GLN A 300 -9.50 -14.78 -10.56
N GLU A 301 -10.58 -15.46 -10.19
CA GLU A 301 -11.28 -16.36 -11.14
C GLU A 301 -11.92 -15.55 -12.26
N GLY A 302 -11.64 -15.94 -13.49
CA GLY A 302 -12.15 -15.26 -14.68
C GLY A 302 -11.15 -14.28 -15.33
N GLU A 303 -10.04 -13.97 -14.67
CA GLU A 303 -8.93 -13.21 -15.28
C GLU A 303 -7.96 -14.19 -15.97
N TRP A 304 -8.17 -14.41 -17.28
CA TRP A 304 -7.44 -15.45 -18.02
C TRP A 304 -6.08 -15.01 -18.54
N ASP A 305 -5.76 -13.72 -18.48
CA ASP A 305 -4.46 -13.11 -18.84
C ASP A 305 -3.29 -13.58 -17.95
N SER A 306 -3.57 -13.89 -16.69
CA SER A 306 -2.57 -14.16 -15.65
C SER A 306 -1.55 -15.25 -16.01
N ASN A 307 -1.95 -16.29 -16.75
CA ASN A 307 -1.01 -17.33 -17.21
C ASN A 307 0.00 -16.78 -18.21
N GLY A 308 -0.47 -15.98 -19.16
CA GLY A 308 0.38 -15.32 -20.16
C GLY A 308 1.38 -14.38 -19.51
N GLU A 309 0.90 -13.54 -18.60
CA GLU A 309 1.68 -12.53 -17.88
C GLU A 309 2.74 -13.14 -16.97
N ALA A 310 2.39 -14.21 -16.23
CA ALA A 310 3.35 -14.90 -15.37
C ALA A 310 4.49 -15.53 -16.18
N ILE A 311 4.16 -16.22 -17.29
CA ILE A 311 5.17 -16.83 -18.16
C ILE A 311 6.03 -15.76 -18.84
N TRP A 312 5.41 -14.69 -19.33
CA TRP A 312 6.11 -13.57 -19.91
C TRP A 312 7.08 -12.92 -18.91
N MET A 313 6.70 -12.75 -17.65
CA MET A 313 7.57 -12.14 -16.66
C MET A 313 8.77 -13.03 -16.29
N TYR A 314 8.59 -14.34 -16.22
CA TYR A 314 9.71 -15.28 -16.11
C TYR A 314 10.68 -15.15 -17.29
N HIS A 315 10.14 -15.09 -18.52
CA HIS A 315 10.95 -14.90 -19.71
C HIS A 315 11.72 -13.55 -19.67
N ARG A 316 11.04 -12.47 -19.33
CA ARG A 316 11.67 -11.13 -19.23
C ARG A 316 12.82 -11.13 -18.22
N PHE A 317 12.61 -11.75 -17.06
CA PHE A 317 13.64 -11.82 -16.04
C PHE A 317 14.87 -12.58 -16.54
N LEU A 318 14.68 -13.76 -17.11
CA LEU A 318 15.78 -14.60 -17.59
C LEU A 318 16.50 -13.98 -18.79
N ALA A 319 15.76 -13.34 -19.70
CA ALA A 319 16.34 -12.66 -20.86
C ALA A 319 17.21 -11.46 -20.47
N LEU A 320 16.79 -10.68 -19.46
CA LEU A 320 17.53 -9.48 -19.03
C LEU A 320 18.69 -9.79 -18.08
N THR A 321 18.60 -10.87 -17.30
CA THR A 321 19.65 -11.24 -16.34
C THR A 321 20.67 -12.23 -16.91
N GLY A 322 20.31 -12.98 -17.94
CA GLY A 322 21.11 -14.09 -18.46
C GLY A 322 21.16 -15.31 -17.52
N GLU A 323 20.32 -15.33 -16.50
CA GLU A 323 20.29 -16.44 -15.54
C GLU A 323 19.64 -17.69 -16.11
N LYS A 324 19.96 -18.85 -15.53
CA LYS A 324 19.29 -20.10 -15.85
C LYS A 324 18.00 -20.25 -15.02
N ALA A 325 16.93 -20.66 -15.69
CA ALA A 325 15.66 -20.92 -15.03
C ALA A 325 15.78 -22.04 -13.99
N PRO A 326 15.35 -21.84 -12.74
CA PRO A 326 15.19 -22.92 -11.77
C PRO A 326 14.20 -23.98 -12.28
N ASP A 327 14.41 -25.25 -11.91
CA ASP A 327 13.53 -26.36 -12.35
C ASP A 327 12.07 -26.18 -11.89
N GLU A 328 11.87 -25.52 -10.77
CA GLU A 328 10.55 -25.15 -10.27
C GLU A 328 9.83 -24.20 -11.26
N TRP A 329 10.52 -23.18 -11.77
CA TRP A 329 9.95 -22.24 -12.77
C TRP A 329 9.65 -22.97 -14.08
N ILE A 330 10.56 -23.84 -14.55
CA ILE A 330 10.33 -24.66 -15.75
C ILE A 330 9.08 -25.51 -15.58
N THR A 331 8.90 -26.12 -14.40
CA THR A 331 7.71 -26.92 -14.08
C THR A 331 6.43 -26.06 -14.10
N ALA A 332 6.47 -24.88 -13.53
CA ALA A 332 5.35 -23.95 -13.52
C ALA A 332 5.01 -23.45 -14.93
N ILE A 333 6.01 -23.10 -15.74
CA ILE A 333 5.84 -22.70 -17.15
C ILE A 333 5.17 -23.81 -17.97
N LYS A 334 5.65 -25.05 -17.85
CA LYS A 334 5.03 -26.20 -18.54
C LYS A 334 3.56 -26.38 -18.18
N LYS A 335 3.23 -26.30 -16.90
CA LYS A 335 1.84 -26.41 -16.42
C LYS A 335 0.98 -25.23 -16.93
N GLY A 336 1.54 -24.03 -16.86
CA GLY A 336 0.86 -22.81 -17.30
C GLY A 336 0.55 -22.80 -18.79
N ALA A 337 1.51 -23.17 -19.64
CA ALA A 337 1.31 -23.29 -21.06
C ALA A 337 0.23 -24.34 -21.41
N ARG A 338 0.30 -25.53 -20.81
CA ARG A 338 -0.73 -26.57 -21.01
C ARG A 338 -2.11 -26.15 -20.50
N TRP A 339 -2.18 -25.29 -19.47
CA TRP A 339 -3.44 -24.75 -19.00
C TRP A 339 -4.04 -23.82 -20.05
N ILE A 340 -3.28 -22.90 -20.66
CA ILE A 340 -3.73 -22.04 -21.75
C ILE A 340 -4.36 -22.89 -22.86
N SER A 341 -3.64 -23.91 -23.34
CA SER A 341 -4.13 -24.79 -24.41
C SER A 341 -5.47 -25.46 -24.05
N ARG A 342 -5.60 -25.95 -22.82
CA ARG A 342 -6.84 -26.63 -22.37
C ARG A 342 -7.99 -25.69 -22.08
N LYS A 343 -7.69 -24.42 -21.78
CA LYS A 343 -8.70 -23.43 -21.40
C LYS A 343 -9.44 -22.84 -22.61
N ARG A 344 -8.83 -22.88 -23.78
CA ARG A 344 -9.42 -22.42 -25.04
C ARG A 344 -10.71 -23.16 -25.36
N LEU A 345 -11.68 -22.46 -25.94
CA LEU A 345 -12.94 -23.02 -26.41
C LEU A 345 -12.73 -23.97 -27.61
N PRO A 346 -13.63 -24.91 -27.85
CA PRO A 346 -13.55 -25.79 -29.02
C PRO A 346 -13.53 -24.96 -30.31
N LYS A 347 -12.64 -25.35 -31.23
CA LYS A 347 -12.45 -24.66 -32.54
C LYS A 347 -13.51 -25.03 -33.58
N ASN A 348 -14.15 -26.21 -33.41
CA ASN A 348 -15.08 -26.77 -34.39
C ASN A 348 -16.53 -26.37 -34.08
N THR A 349 -16.78 -25.08 -33.90
CA THR A 349 -18.12 -24.53 -33.68
C THR A 349 -18.34 -23.33 -34.59
N ASP A 350 -19.57 -23.09 -35.00
CA ASP A 350 -19.95 -21.92 -35.82
C ASP A 350 -20.11 -20.64 -34.99
N LYS A 351 -19.52 -20.61 -33.78
CA LYS A 351 -19.58 -19.46 -32.88
C LYS A 351 -18.41 -18.51 -33.13
N PRO A 352 -18.63 -17.20 -33.01
CA PRO A 352 -17.56 -16.21 -33.22
C PRO A 352 -16.40 -16.36 -32.22
N GLU A 353 -16.67 -16.86 -31.02
CA GLU A 353 -15.67 -17.10 -29.97
C GLU A 353 -14.92 -18.44 -30.11
N ALA A 354 -15.15 -19.22 -31.18
CA ALA A 354 -14.52 -20.52 -31.38
C ALA A 354 -12.98 -20.42 -31.37
N GLY A 355 -12.34 -21.21 -30.49
CA GLY A 355 -10.88 -21.22 -30.34
C GLY A 355 -10.29 -20.11 -29.49
N LEU A 356 -11.07 -19.14 -29.04
CA LEU A 356 -10.64 -18.11 -28.09
C LEU A 356 -10.66 -18.65 -26.64
N LEU A 357 -10.20 -17.85 -25.67
CA LEU A 357 -10.47 -18.11 -24.27
C LEU A 357 -11.96 -17.90 -23.95
N PRO A 358 -12.50 -18.56 -22.93
CA PRO A 358 -13.92 -18.37 -22.56
C PRO A 358 -14.17 -16.98 -22.01
N ALA A 359 -15.43 -16.57 -21.96
CA ALA A 359 -15.84 -15.33 -21.31
C ALA A 359 -15.22 -15.22 -19.92
N GLY A 360 -14.60 -14.12 -19.65
CA GLY A 360 -13.84 -13.83 -18.44
C GLY A 360 -14.41 -12.63 -17.67
N PHE A 361 -13.82 -12.37 -16.53
CA PHE A 361 -14.10 -11.20 -15.72
C PHE A 361 -13.03 -10.11 -15.99
N SER A 362 -13.47 -8.87 -16.10
CA SER A 362 -12.57 -7.69 -16.07
C SER A 362 -13.07 -6.69 -15.04
N ALA A 363 -12.18 -6.26 -14.16
CA ALA A 363 -12.51 -5.28 -13.11
C ALA A 363 -12.85 -3.90 -13.68
N GLU A 364 -12.39 -3.60 -14.90
CA GLU A 364 -12.64 -2.34 -15.61
C GLU A 364 -14.04 -2.28 -16.25
N HIS A 365 -14.75 -3.41 -16.30
CA HIS A 365 -16.09 -3.50 -16.89
C HIS A 365 -17.15 -3.79 -15.83
N LEU A 366 -18.11 -2.90 -15.71
CA LEU A 366 -19.29 -3.05 -14.86
C LEU A 366 -20.40 -3.82 -15.61
N GLY A 367 -20.16 -5.10 -15.87
CA GLY A 367 -21.08 -5.91 -16.64
C GLY A 367 -20.90 -7.42 -16.42
N PRO A 368 -21.68 -8.26 -17.15
CA PRO A 368 -21.46 -9.69 -17.14
C PRO A 368 -20.09 -10.04 -17.73
N ASN A 369 -19.64 -11.27 -17.47
CA ASN A 369 -18.45 -11.80 -18.12
C ASN A 369 -18.58 -11.72 -19.64
N ASP A 370 -17.49 -11.36 -20.32
CA ASP A 370 -17.44 -11.20 -21.77
C ASP A 370 -16.10 -11.74 -22.31
N PHE A 371 -15.95 -11.75 -23.64
CA PHE A 371 -14.73 -12.20 -24.32
C PHE A 371 -13.77 -11.03 -24.49
N TYR A 372 -12.59 -11.15 -23.93
CA TYR A 372 -11.59 -10.09 -23.96
C TYR A 372 -10.38 -10.50 -24.79
N TYR A 373 -10.14 -9.83 -25.91
CA TYR A 373 -8.92 -10.00 -26.69
C TYR A 373 -7.64 -9.72 -25.90
N TRP A 374 -7.75 -8.96 -24.81
CA TRP A 374 -6.66 -8.79 -23.85
C TRP A 374 -6.16 -10.14 -23.32
N ASP A 375 -7.05 -11.00 -22.88
CA ASP A 375 -6.74 -12.33 -22.35
C ASP A 375 -6.09 -13.20 -23.44
N ASP A 376 -6.64 -13.16 -24.66
CA ASP A 376 -6.16 -13.93 -25.80
C ASP A 376 -4.75 -13.47 -26.23
N PHE A 377 -4.49 -12.18 -26.31
CA PHE A 377 -3.16 -11.64 -26.62
C PHE A 377 -2.12 -12.03 -25.58
N TRP A 378 -2.47 -11.99 -24.29
CA TRP A 378 -1.57 -12.45 -23.24
C TRP A 378 -1.33 -13.95 -23.30
N ALA A 379 -2.34 -14.75 -23.62
CA ALA A 379 -2.17 -16.17 -23.83
C ALA A 379 -1.21 -16.49 -24.98
N VAL A 380 -1.34 -15.79 -26.12
CA VAL A 380 -0.39 -15.90 -27.26
C VAL A 380 1.03 -15.51 -26.84
N ALA A 381 1.19 -14.38 -26.14
CA ALA A 381 2.49 -13.93 -25.66
C ALA A 381 3.12 -14.95 -24.69
N GLY A 382 2.34 -15.48 -23.76
CA GLY A 382 2.78 -16.52 -22.83
C GLY A 382 3.22 -17.81 -23.53
N LEU A 383 2.47 -18.28 -24.52
CA LEU A 383 2.85 -19.45 -25.30
C LEU A 383 4.17 -19.26 -26.09
N ARG A 384 4.36 -18.07 -26.70
CA ARG A 384 5.64 -17.72 -27.37
C ARG A 384 6.81 -17.73 -26.38
N CYS A 385 6.65 -17.09 -25.25
CA CYS A 385 7.68 -17.11 -24.20
C CYS A 385 7.94 -18.52 -23.66
N ALA A 386 6.91 -19.33 -23.47
CA ALA A 386 7.06 -20.73 -23.07
C ALA A 386 7.84 -21.53 -24.10
N ALA A 387 7.58 -21.35 -25.41
CA ALA A 387 8.32 -22.01 -26.48
C ALA A 387 9.83 -21.70 -26.40
N GLU A 388 10.20 -20.43 -26.21
CA GLU A 388 11.60 -20.02 -26.06
C GLU A 388 12.27 -20.63 -24.82
N LEU A 389 11.62 -20.56 -23.65
CA LEU A 389 12.15 -21.04 -22.39
C LEU A 389 12.27 -22.57 -22.31
N LEU A 390 11.42 -23.29 -23.05
CA LEU A 390 11.40 -24.75 -23.05
C LEU A 390 12.23 -25.40 -24.15
N ARG A 391 12.79 -24.64 -25.08
CA ARG A 391 13.49 -25.16 -26.26
C ARG A 391 14.57 -26.19 -25.91
N GLU A 392 15.37 -25.92 -24.88
CA GLU A 392 16.44 -26.83 -24.43
C GLU A 392 15.98 -27.82 -23.35
N ARG A 393 14.81 -27.61 -22.75
CA ARG A 393 14.31 -28.38 -21.59
C ARG A 393 13.20 -29.37 -21.95
N ASP A 394 12.44 -29.07 -23.02
CA ASP A 394 11.32 -29.88 -23.53
C ASP A 394 10.99 -29.44 -24.96
N ALA A 395 11.82 -29.86 -25.92
CA ALA A 395 11.70 -29.44 -27.33
C ALA A 395 10.33 -29.76 -27.95
N SER A 396 9.72 -30.88 -27.55
CA SER A 396 8.40 -31.26 -28.04
C SER A 396 7.31 -30.26 -27.60
N LEU A 397 7.30 -29.90 -26.30
CA LEU A 397 6.35 -28.93 -25.80
C LEU A 397 6.64 -27.54 -26.33
N ALA A 398 7.91 -27.18 -26.50
CA ALA A 398 8.31 -25.90 -27.11
C ALA A 398 7.73 -25.73 -28.51
N THR A 399 7.90 -26.75 -29.39
CA THR A 399 7.35 -26.77 -30.75
C THR A 399 5.81 -26.69 -30.73
N ALA A 400 5.16 -27.40 -29.80
CA ALA A 400 3.71 -27.36 -29.66
C ALA A 400 3.22 -25.96 -29.25
N CYS A 401 3.90 -25.31 -28.30
CA CYS A 401 3.58 -23.94 -27.86
C CYS A 401 3.74 -22.91 -29.00
N GLU A 402 4.81 -23.04 -29.81
CA GLU A 402 5.05 -22.15 -30.94
C GLU A 402 3.96 -22.28 -32.01
N ALA A 403 3.61 -23.52 -32.38
CA ALA A 403 2.55 -23.79 -33.35
C ALA A 403 1.18 -23.31 -32.85
N GLU A 404 0.87 -23.54 -31.57
CA GLU A 404 -0.38 -23.11 -30.98
C GLU A 404 -0.46 -21.57 -30.86
N ALA A 405 0.63 -20.90 -30.52
CA ALA A 405 0.66 -19.44 -30.47
C ALA A 405 0.39 -18.81 -31.86
N ALA A 406 0.98 -19.40 -32.93
CA ALA A 406 0.74 -18.95 -34.30
C ALA A 406 -0.71 -19.16 -34.72
N GLU A 407 -1.28 -20.31 -34.44
CA GLU A 407 -2.66 -20.65 -34.76
C GLU A 407 -3.66 -19.80 -33.93
N PHE A 408 -3.36 -19.58 -32.64
CA PHE A 408 -4.22 -18.76 -31.79
C PHE A 408 -4.25 -17.30 -32.27
N LEU A 409 -3.10 -16.74 -32.64
CA LEU A 409 -3.06 -15.40 -33.21
C LEU A 409 -3.92 -15.31 -34.49
N ALA A 410 -3.81 -16.28 -35.40
CA ALA A 410 -4.64 -16.33 -36.61
C ALA A 410 -6.14 -16.52 -36.31
N THR A 411 -6.49 -17.04 -35.13
CA THR A 411 -7.89 -17.15 -34.69
C THR A 411 -8.43 -15.80 -34.19
N ILE A 412 -7.57 -14.95 -33.63
CA ILE A 412 -7.92 -13.60 -33.15
C ILE A 412 -8.11 -12.62 -34.31
N GLU A 413 -7.28 -12.74 -35.37
CA GLU A 413 -7.30 -11.92 -36.60
C GLU A 413 -8.45 -12.28 -37.54
#